data_4674a70475380bcbf0aab19eb178fe29
#
_entry.id   4674a70475380bcbf0aab19eb178fe29
#
_cell.length_a   1.000
_cell.length_b   1.000
_cell.length_c   1.000
_cell.angle_alpha   90.00
_cell.angle_beta   90.00
_cell.angle_gamma   90.00
#
_symmetry.space_group_name_H-M   'P 1'
#
loop_
_entity.id
_entity.type
_entity.pdbx_description
1 polymer ?
#
loop_
_entity_poly.entity_id
_entity_poly.type
_entity_poly.pdbx_seq_one_letter_code
_entity_poly.pdbx_strand_id
1 'polypeptide(L)'
;MSVAISKMNDVVILDTAGRLHIDEELMQELKNIKSNVKPHEILLVVDSMTGQDAVNVAQSFNENLGIDGVILTKLDGDTRGGAALSVKKVTGRPIKFAATGEKLSDIEEFHPDRMTSRILGMGDMLSIIEKAEEAFDLEEAEKLEKKLKKQEFDLDDYLAQLRQMKKMGSFSSILKMIPGMNKFGDIKVDDKEFVKIEAIICSMTKKEKQNTKLLNASRRQRIAKRQWNYCARYK
;
A
#
# COMPACT_ATOMS: atom_id res chain seq x y z
N MET A 1 -31.48 3.78 -3.99
CA MET A 1 -31.90 3.90 -2.58
C MET A 1 -32.96 2.88 -2.19
N SER A 2 -34.12 2.75 -2.85
CA SER A 2 -35.16 1.78 -2.48
C SER A 2 -34.65 0.33 -2.34
N VAL A 3 -33.81 -0.13 -3.26
CA VAL A 3 -33.22 -1.48 -3.24
C VAL A 3 -32.27 -1.66 -2.05
N ALA A 4 -31.49 -0.65 -1.70
CA ALA A 4 -30.57 -0.71 -0.57
C ALA A 4 -31.33 -0.79 0.78
N ILE A 5 -32.40 -0.01 0.89
CA ILE A 5 -33.29 -0.04 2.07
C ILE A 5 -33.97 -1.41 2.18
N SER A 6 -34.51 -1.96 1.07
CA SER A 6 -35.15 -3.27 1.08
C SER A 6 -34.19 -4.41 1.44
N LYS A 7 -32.91 -4.26 1.18
CA LYS A 7 -31.84 -5.21 1.55
C LYS A 7 -31.22 -4.94 2.91
N MET A 8 -31.69 -3.91 3.63
CA MET A 8 -31.15 -3.50 4.95
C MET A 8 -29.63 -3.28 4.93
N ASN A 9 -29.13 -2.60 3.89
CA ASN A 9 -27.71 -2.29 3.78
C ASN A 9 -27.38 -1.13 4.72
N ASP A 10 -26.33 -1.28 5.54
CA ASP A 10 -25.85 -0.26 6.48
C ASP A 10 -25.14 0.89 5.77
N VAL A 11 -24.44 0.59 4.67
CA VAL A 11 -23.68 1.58 3.89
C VAL A 11 -24.07 1.50 2.42
N VAL A 12 -24.28 2.64 1.80
CA VAL A 12 -24.56 2.78 0.38
C VAL A 12 -23.61 3.79 -0.23
N ILE A 13 -22.84 3.35 -1.20
CA ILE A 13 -21.90 4.20 -1.95
C ILE A 13 -22.51 4.45 -3.32
N LEU A 14 -22.63 5.73 -3.69
CA LEU A 14 -23.07 6.14 -5.01
C LEU A 14 -21.86 6.60 -5.80
N ASP A 15 -21.46 5.80 -6.79
CA ASP A 15 -20.43 6.16 -7.74
C ASP A 15 -21.03 6.98 -8.86
N THR A 16 -20.42 8.13 -9.17
CA THR A 16 -20.88 9.06 -10.18
C THR A 16 -19.88 9.14 -11.33
N ALA A 17 -20.35 9.55 -12.51
CA ALA A 17 -19.47 9.69 -13.67
C ALA A 17 -18.35 10.70 -13.37
N GLY A 18 -17.09 10.23 -13.51
CA GLY A 18 -15.90 11.08 -13.47
C GLY A 18 -15.65 11.68 -14.85
N ARG A 19 -15.54 13.01 -14.93
CA ARG A 19 -15.08 13.71 -16.13
C ARG A 19 -13.93 14.63 -15.78
N LEU A 20 -12.99 14.75 -16.72
CA LEU A 20 -11.79 15.59 -16.55
C LEU A 20 -12.11 17.10 -16.59
N HIS A 21 -13.24 17.49 -17.18
CA HIS A 21 -13.66 18.86 -17.29
C HIS A 21 -14.94 19.10 -16.52
N ILE A 22 -15.01 20.27 -15.87
CA ILE A 22 -16.19 20.76 -15.18
C ILE A 22 -17.21 21.15 -16.25
N ASP A 23 -18.23 20.28 -16.40
CA ASP A 23 -19.33 20.46 -17.34
C ASP A 23 -20.55 20.92 -16.55
N GLU A 24 -21.25 21.93 -17.05
CA GLU A 24 -22.47 22.44 -16.41
C GLU A 24 -23.55 21.37 -16.31
N GLU A 25 -23.68 20.50 -17.31
CA GLU A 25 -24.64 19.39 -17.30
C GLU A 25 -24.35 18.41 -16.18
N LEU A 26 -23.08 18.02 -16.02
CA LEU A 26 -22.63 17.14 -14.92
C LEU A 26 -22.91 17.78 -13.56
N MET A 27 -22.60 19.06 -13.42
CA MET A 27 -22.84 19.78 -12.16
C MET A 27 -24.32 19.83 -11.80
N GLN A 28 -25.19 20.00 -12.80
CA GLN A 28 -26.63 19.99 -12.58
C GLN A 28 -27.15 18.59 -12.24
N GLU A 29 -26.60 17.53 -12.86
CA GLU A 29 -26.92 16.15 -12.52
C GLU A 29 -26.54 15.84 -11.06
N LEU A 30 -25.35 16.22 -10.64
CA LEU A 30 -24.88 16.01 -9.27
C LEU A 30 -25.70 16.78 -8.23
N LYS A 31 -26.11 18.01 -8.54
CA LYS A 31 -27.06 18.79 -7.70
C LYS A 31 -28.40 18.07 -7.56
N ASN A 32 -28.91 17.50 -8.66
CA ASN A 32 -30.15 16.74 -8.66
C ASN A 32 -30.01 15.44 -7.83
N ILE A 33 -28.92 14.72 -7.98
CA ILE A 33 -28.62 13.53 -7.14
C ILE A 33 -28.56 13.92 -5.67
N LYS A 34 -27.81 14.97 -5.32
CA LYS A 34 -27.70 15.47 -3.96
C LYS A 34 -29.05 15.79 -3.35
N SER A 35 -29.91 16.52 -4.08
CA SER A 35 -31.24 16.93 -3.60
C SER A 35 -32.17 15.75 -3.37
N ASN A 36 -32.13 14.74 -4.25
CA ASN A 36 -33.01 13.57 -4.19
C ASN A 36 -32.55 12.53 -3.17
N VAL A 37 -31.25 12.31 -3.06
CA VAL A 37 -30.67 11.25 -2.21
C VAL A 37 -30.37 11.75 -0.80
N LYS A 38 -30.01 13.03 -0.66
CA LYS A 38 -29.55 13.65 0.59
C LYS A 38 -28.46 12.82 1.27
N PRO A 39 -27.29 12.64 0.61
CA PRO A 39 -26.22 11.81 1.14
C PRO A 39 -25.71 12.38 2.48
N HIS A 40 -25.22 11.49 3.34
CA HIS A 40 -24.59 11.89 4.59
C HIS A 40 -23.22 12.56 4.36
N GLU A 41 -22.51 12.09 3.32
CA GLU A 41 -21.21 12.61 2.93
C GLU A 41 -21.08 12.68 1.40
N ILE A 42 -20.42 13.74 0.96
CA ILE A 42 -20.00 13.94 -0.43
C ILE A 42 -18.46 13.98 -0.42
N LEU A 43 -17.85 12.95 -0.97
CA LEU A 43 -16.40 12.82 -1.05
C LEU A 43 -15.93 13.08 -2.48
N LEU A 44 -15.03 14.04 -2.64
CA LEU A 44 -14.40 14.32 -3.93
C LEU A 44 -13.12 13.50 -4.06
N VAL A 45 -13.03 12.70 -5.11
CA VAL A 45 -11.81 11.95 -5.44
C VAL A 45 -10.94 12.78 -6.37
N VAL A 46 -9.71 13.02 -5.97
CA VAL A 46 -8.75 13.89 -6.67
C VAL A 46 -7.46 13.11 -6.94
N ASP A 47 -6.99 13.17 -8.17
CA ASP A 47 -5.68 12.65 -8.57
C ASP A 47 -4.59 13.64 -8.15
N SER A 48 -3.68 13.23 -7.28
CA SER A 48 -2.60 14.09 -6.77
C SER A 48 -1.58 14.49 -7.84
N MET A 49 -1.52 13.74 -8.94
CA MET A 49 -0.56 14.00 -10.03
C MET A 49 -1.02 15.09 -11.00
N THR A 50 -2.29 15.49 -10.98
CA THR A 50 -2.84 16.49 -11.90
C THR A 50 -2.46 17.94 -11.53
N GLY A 51 -1.76 18.11 -10.41
CA GLY A 51 -1.20 19.41 -10.02
C GLY A 51 -2.27 20.50 -9.80
N GLN A 52 -2.14 21.65 -10.49
CA GLN A 52 -3.03 22.79 -10.31
C GLN A 52 -4.47 22.52 -10.77
N ASP A 53 -4.66 21.62 -11.75
CA ASP A 53 -6.00 21.25 -12.21
C ASP A 53 -6.80 20.58 -11.10
N ALA A 54 -6.15 19.75 -10.26
CA ALA A 54 -6.77 19.17 -9.08
C ALA A 54 -7.36 20.24 -8.15
N VAL A 55 -6.66 21.35 -7.97
CA VAL A 55 -7.08 22.45 -7.10
C VAL A 55 -8.28 23.18 -7.69
N ASN A 56 -8.25 23.48 -8.98
CA ASN A 56 -9.35 24.17 -9.69
C ASN A 56 -10.61 23.32 -9.67
N VAL A 57 -10.48 22.01 -9.93
CA VAL A 57 -11.61 21.05 -9.87
C VAL A 57 -12.18 21.02 -8.45
N ALA A 58 -11.32 20.88 -7.44
CA ALA A 58 -11.77 20.79 -6.06
C ALA A 58 -12.48 22.07 -5.59
N GLN A 59 -12.01 23.24 -6.01
CA GLN A 59 -12.65 24.52 -5.74
C GLN A 59 -14.06 24.56 -6.32
N SER A 60 -14.16 24.28 -7.62
CA SER A 60 -15.45 24.32 -8.31
C SER A 60 -16.47 23.33 -7.74
N PHE A 61 -16.07 22.12 -7.42
CA PHE A 61 -16.95 21.13 -6.78
C PHE A 61 -17.39 21.60 -5.39
N ASN A 62 -16.50 22.20 -4.61
CA ASN A 62 -16.83 22.71 -3.29
C ASN A 62 -17.83 23.89 -3.36
N GLU A 63 -17.64 24.83 -4.30
CA GLU A 63 -18.50 25.98 -4.49
C GLU A 63 -19.89 25.59 -5.01
N ASN A 64 -19.95 24.67 -5.97
CA ASN A 64 -21.20 24.31 -6.61
C ASN A 64 -22.01 23.23 -5.89
N LEU A 65 -21.34 22.27 -5.29
CA LEU A 65 -21.96 21.12 -4.66
C LEU A 65 -21.86 21.11 -3.13
N GLY A 66 -20.79 21.70 -2.59
CA GLY A 66 -20.46 21.63 -1.16
C GLY A 66 -20.02 20.22 -0.79
N ILE A 67 -18.72 19.95 -0.90
CA ILE A 67 -18.12 18.65 -0.53
C ILE A 67 -17.88 18.59 0.98
N ASP A 68 -17.88 17.39 1.56
CA ASP A 68 -17.62 17.15 2.98
C ASP A 68 -16.19 16.69 3.24
N GLY A 69 -15.54 16.12 2.23
CA GLY A 69 -14.16 15.66 2.31
C GLY A 69 -13.56 15.36 0.96
N VAL A 70 -12.27 15.11 0.97
CA VAL A 70 -11.47 14.79 -0.21
C VAL A 70 -10.76 13.46 -0.01
N ILE A 71 -10.69 12.67 -1.07
CA ILE A 71 -9.85 11.48 -1.19
C ILE A 71 -8.74 11.79 -2.20
N LEU A 72 -7.50 11.66 -1.79
CA LEU A 72 -6.35 11.82 -2.69
C LEU A 72 -5.91 10.47 -3.21
N THR A 73 -5.78 10.36 -4.54
CA THR A 73 -5.29 9.14 -5.19
C THR A 73 -3.92 9.35 -5.83
N LYS A 74 -3.25 8.26 -6.18
CA LYS A 74 -1.93 8.22 -6.82
C LYS A 74 -0.82 8.93 -6.05
N LEU A 75 -0.89 8.89 -4.73
CA LEU A 75 0.16 9.47 -3.88
C LEU A 75 1.50 8.73 -3.98
N ASP A 76 1.53 7.52 -4.50
CA ASP A 76 2.73 6.77 -4.83
C ASP A 76 3.55 7.43 -5.95
N GLY A 77 2.89 8.13 -6.89
CA GLY A 77 3.51 8.92 -7.95
C GLY A 77 3.86 10.35 -7.55
N ASP A 78 3.19 10.92 -6.55
CA ASP A 78 3.45 12.27 -6.04
C ASP A 78 4.51 12.25 -4.93
N THR A 79 5.76 12.50 -5.32
CA THR A 79 6.90 12.47 -4.39
C THR A 79 6.85 13.53 -3.29
N ARG A 80 6.10 14.62 -3.46
CA ARG A 80 6.05 15.75 -2.54
C ARG A 80 4.71 15.99 -1.88
N GLY A 81 3.60 15.42 -2.38
CA GLY A 81 2.27 15.60 -1.81
C GLY A 81 1.75 17.04 -1.83
N GLY A 82 2.25 17.88 -2.74
CA GLY A 82 1.91 19.31 -2.80
C GLY A 82 0.44 19.57 -3.11
N ALA A 83 -0.22 18.69 -3.85
CA ALA A 83 -1.64 18.78 -4.14
C ALA A 83 -2.48 18.77 -2.86
N ALA A 84 -2.10 17.99 -1.84
CA ALA A 84 -2.81 17.91 -0.57
C ALA A 84 -2.95 19.26 0.13
N LEU A 85 -1.85 20.01 0.23
CA LEU A 85 -1.84 21.33 0.87
C LEU A 85 -2.70 22.33 0.09
N SER A 86 -2.57 22.35 -1.23
CA SER A 86 -3.29 23.28 -2.09
C SER A 86 -4.80 23.02 -2.07
N VAL A 87 -5.22 21.76 -2.21
CA VAL A 87 -6.63 21.37 -2.15
C VAL A 87 -7.22 21.69 -0.78
N LYS A 88 -6.53 21.35 0.31
CA LYS A 88 -6.98 21.69 1.67
C LYS A 88 -7.14 23.18 1.87
N LYS A 89 -6.17 23.98 1.39
CA LYS A 89 -6.19 25.45 1.54
C LYS A 89 -7.35 26.09 0.78
N VAL A 90 -7.60 25.62 -0.45
CA VAL A 90 -8.61 26.23 -1.34
C VAL A 90 -10.03 25.79 -0.95
N THR A 91 -10.23 24.51 -0.63
CA THR A 91 -11.57 24.00 -0.28
C THR A 91 -11.94 24.21 1.17
N GLY A 92 -10.97 24.35 2.08
CA GLY A 92 -11.18 24.32 3.52
C GLY A 92 -11.64 22.97 4.07
N ARG A 93 -11.86 21.97 3.19
CA ARG A 93 -12.41 20.65 3.56
C ARG A 93 -11.31 19.68 3.98
N PRO A 94 -11.60 18.74 4.89
CA PRO A 94 -10.61 17.75 5.32
C PRO A 94 -10.30 16.78 4.17
N ILE A 95 -9.04 16.39 4.07
CA ILE A 95 -8.67 15.17 3.34
C ILE A 95 -8.95 14.02 4.29
N LYS A 96 -9.76 13.05 3.86
CA LYS A 96 -10.18 11.92 4.71
C LYS A 96 -9.36 10.68 4.44
N PHE A 97 -9.10 10.41 3.16
CA PHE A 97 -8.38 9.19 2.76
C PHE A 97 -7.27 9.53 1.76
N ALA A 98 -6.25 8.67 1.80
CA ALA A 98 -5.11 8.69 0.93
C ALA A 98 -4.95 7.32 0.26
N ALA A 99 -4.83 7.28 -1.08
CA ALA A 99 -4.57 6.05 -1.82
C ALA A 99 -3.19 6.10 -2.45
N THR A 100 -2.39 5.06 -2.15
CA THR A 100 -1.00 4.90 -2.59
C THR A 100 -0.82 3.76 -3.58
N GLY A 101 -1.90 3.18 -4.09
CA GLY A 101 -1.89 2.09 -5.05
C GLY A 101 -3.29 1.74 -5.54
N GLU A 102 -3.44 0.57 -6.17
CA GLU A 102 -4.67 0.13 -6.82
C GLU A 102 -5.50 -0.89 -6.01
N LYS A 103 -4.96 -1.40 -4.92
CA LYS A 103 -5.64 -2.40 -4.08
C LYS A 103 -6.45 -1.75 -2.98
N LEU A 104 -7.46 -2.46 -2.47
CA LEU A 104 -8.23 -2.00 -1.31
C LEU A 104 -7.36 -1.82 -0.05
N SER A 105 -6.27 -2.55 0.06
CA SER A 105 -5.27 -2.38 1.13
C SER A 105 -4.41 -1.12 1.00
N ASP A 106 -4.45 -0.46 -0.15
CA ASP A 106 -3.59 0.68 -0.45
C ASP A 106 -4.32 2.02 -0.21
N ILE A 107 -5.55 1.99 0.32
CA ILE A 107 -6.27 3.15 0.82
C ILE A 107 -6.21 3.18 2.34
N GLU A 108 -5.83 4.33 2.89
CA GLU A 108 -5.68 4.54 4.34
C GLU A 108 -6.31 5.86 4.76
N GLU A 109 -6.56 6.04 6.05
CA GLU A 109 -6.95 7.32 6.59
C GLU A 109 -5.84 8.35 6.37
N PHE A 110 -6.23 9.59 6.11
CA PHE A 110 -5.26 10.64 5.87
C PHE A 110 -4.67 11.16 7.19
N HIS A 111 -3.36 11.00 7.36
CA HIS A 111 -2.61 11.49 8.51
C HIS A 111 -1.82 12.76 8.15
N PRO A 112 -2.25 13.96 8.62
CA PRO A 112 -1.59 15.23 8.28
C PRO A 112 -0.11 15.27 8.67
N ASP A 113 0.25 14.69 9.82
CA ASP A 113 1.63 14.69 10.32
C ASP A 113 2.57 13.87 9.42
N ARG A 114 2.09 12.72 8.94
CA ARG A 114 2.85 11.88 7.99
C ARG A 114 3.04 12.59 6.66
N MET A 115 1.98 13.23 6.16
CA MET A 115 2.04 14.01 4.92
C MET A 115 3.00 15.18 5.06
N THR A 116 2.99 15.88 6.19
CA THR A 116 3.93 16.97 6.47
C THR A 116 5.37 16.48 6.49
N SER A 117 5.65 15.38 7.16
CA SER A 117 6.97 14.76 7.20
C SER A 117 7.46 14.36 5.80
N ARG A 118 6.56 13.83 4.96
CA ARG A 118 6.83 13.48 3.57
C ARG A 118 7.16 14.71 2.72
N ILE A 119 6.37 15.79 2.84
CA ILE A 119 6.59 17.06 2.13
C ILE A 119 7.94 17.66 2.51
N LEU A 120 8.33 17.61 3.77
CA LEU A 120 9.60 18.10 4.29
C LEU A 120 10.80 17.19 3.96
N GLY A 121 10.56 16.05 3.32
CA GLY A 121 11.61 15.08 2.99
C GLY A 121 12.18 14.32 4.19
N MET A 122 11.47 14.33 5.32
CA MET A 122 11.87 13.63 6.54
C MET A 122 11.55 12.12 6.50
N GLY A 123 10.87 11.65 5.45
CA GLY A 123 10.39 10.28 5.31
C GLY A 123 9.17 9.99 6.18
N ASP A 124 8.60 8.81 5.98
CA ASP A 124 7.43 8.35 6.74
C ASP A 124 7.83 7.19 7.67
N MET A 125 8.59 7.54 8.71
CA MET A 125 9.07 6.55 9.70
C MET A 125 7.94 5.91 10.49
N LEU A 126 6.84 6.63 10.75
CA LEU A 126 5.71 6.10 11.51
C LEU A 126 4.98 5.01 10.74
N SER A 127 4.73 5.21 9.45
CA SER A 127 4.13 4.16 8.61
C SER A 127 5.02 2.91 8.49
N ILE A 128 6.35 3.08 8.53
CA ILE A 128 7.28 1.93 8.54
C ILE A 128 7.13 1.16 9.87
N ILE A 129 7.08 1.88 10.98
CA ILE A 129 6.94 1.27 12.32
C ILE A 129 5.62 0.52 12.41
N GLU A 130 4.50 1.13 12.02
CA GLU A 130 3.18 0.49 12.04
C GLU A 130 3.11 -0.76 11.14
N LYS A 131 3.59 -0.65 9.90
CA LYS A 131 3.68 -1.83 9.00
C LYS A 131 4.60 -2.92 9.55
N ALA A 132 5.64 -2.53 10.26
CA ALA A 132 6.49 -3.49 10.96
C ALA A 132 5.73 -4.13 12.13
N GLU A 133 5.05 -3.36 12.96
CA GLU A 133 4.25 -3.88 14.08
C GLU A 133 3.13 -4.81 13.60
N GLU A 134 2.43 -4.47 12.53
CA GLU A 134 1.40 -5.34 11.93
C GLU A 134 1.97 -6.63 11.33
N ALA A 135 3.20 -6.58 10.79
CA ALA A 135 3.83 -7.73 10.16
C ALA A 135 4.57 -8.65 11.14
N PHE A 136 5.00 -8.11 12.28
CA PHE A 136 5.72 -8.87 13.30
C PHE A 136 4.76 -9.37 14.38
N ASP A 137 4.59 -10.69 14.42
CA ASP A 137 4.01 -11.37 15.58
C ASP A 137 5.05 -11.34 16.72
N LEU A 138 4.74 -10.64 17.80
CA LEU A 138 5.62 -10.51 18.97
C LEU A 138 6.01 -11.88 19.55
N GLU A 139 5.11 -12.87 19.52
CA GLU A 139 5.42 -14.23 19.97
C GLU A 139 6.43 -14.93 19.05
N GLU A 140 6.36 -14.70 17.73
CA GLU A 140 7.32 -15.25 16.78
C GLU A 140 8.69 -14.58 16.94
N ALA A 141 8.73 -13.26 17.20
CA ALA A 141 9.96 -12.53 17.47
C ALA A 141 10.68 -13.03 18.74
N GLU A 142 9.96 -13.26 19.84
CA GLU A 142 10.54 -13.84 21.06
C GLU A 142 11.04 -15.27 20.86
N LYS A 143 10.32 -16.09 20.11
CA LYS A 143 10.77 -17.47 19.78
C LYS A 143 12.05 -17.45 18.96
N LEU A 144 12.16 -16.51 18.03
CA LEU A 144 13.32 -16.32 17.17
C LEU A 144 14.53 -15.85 17.98
N GLU A 145 14.36 -14.89 18.89
CA GLU A 145 15.42 -14.43 19.78
C GLU A 145 15.97 -15.57 20.66
N LYS A 146 15.09 -16.40 21.21
CA LYS A 146 15.47 -17.58 21.98
C LYS A 146 16.26 -18.60 21.14
N LYS A 147 15.87 -18.83 19.87
CA LYS A 147 16.61 -19.71 18.94
C LYS A 147 17.95 -19.17 18.53
N LEU A 148 18.05 -17.86 18.28
CA LEU A 148 19.32 -17.19 17.96
C LEU A 148 20.32 -17.30 19.13
N LYS A 149 19.86 -17.08 20.36
CA LYS A 149 20.71 -17.23 21.56
C LYS A 149 21.21 -18.67 21.74
N LYS A 150 20.44 -19.67 21.31
CA LYS A 150 20.81 -21.09 21.38
C LYS A 150 21.59 -21.59 20.16
N GLN A 151 21.85 -20.75 19.16
CA GLN A 151 22.45 -21.12 17.87
C GLN A 151 21.65 -22.21 17.11
N GLU A 152 20.35 -22.27 17.32
CA GLU A 152 19.43 -23.23 16.70
C GLU A 152 18.69 -22.64 15.45
N PHE A 153 19.19 -21.50 14.91
CA PHE A 153 18.61 -20.86 13.73
C PHE A 153 18.85 -21.72 12.49
N ASP A 154 17.76 -22.12 11.83
CA ASP A 154 17.81 -22.97 10.65
C ASP A 154 17.22 -22.27 9.39
N LEU A 155 17.21 -22.99 8.26
CA LEU A 155 16.68 -22.45 7.01
C LEU A 155 15.14 -22.35 6.98
N ASP A 156 14.42 -23.04 7.85
CA ASP A 156 12.97 -22.85 8.01
C ASP A 156 12.69 -21.52 8.72
N ASP A 157 13.47 -21.16 9.73
CA ASP A 157 13.38 -19.86 10.40
C ASP A 157 13.73 -18.72 9.43
N TYR A 158 14.78 -18.90 8.62
CA TYR A 158 15.13 -17.93 7.58
C TYR A 158 14.00 -17.75 6.54
N LEU A 159 13.36 -18.85 6.14
CA LEU A 159 12.22 -18.80 5.22
C LEU A 159 11.02 -18.08 5.83
N ALA A 160 10.74 -18.30 7.12
CA ALA A 160 9.69 -17.60 7.83
C ALA A 160 9.93 -16.08 7.83
N GLN A 161 11.16 -15.64 8.12
CA GLN A 161 11.54 -14.22 8.06
C GLN A 161 11.39 -13.64 6.66
N LEU A 162 11.85 -14.34 5.62
CA LEU A 162 11.67 -13.89 4.24
C LEU A 162 10.18 -13.69 3.89
N ARG A 163 9.31 -14.58 4.35
CA ARG A 163 7.86 -14.47 4.13
C ARG A 163 7.24 -13.33 4.91
N GLN A 164 7.70 -13.07 6.13
CA GLN A 164 7.26 -11.90 6.90
C GLN A 164 7.67 -10.60 6.21
N MET A 165 8.93 -10.49 5.77
CA MET A 165 9.39 -9.32 4.99
C MET A 165 8.54 -9.10 3.73
N LYS A 166 8.15 -10.18 3.03
CA LYS A 166 7.28 -10.09 1.86
C LYS A 166 5.87 -9.59 2.19
N LYS A 167 5.34 -9.89 3.38
CA LYS A 167 4.05 -9.37 3.83
C LYS A 167 4.07 -7.86 4.08
N MET A 168 5.22 -7.29 4.46
CA MET A 168 5.39 -5.83 4.64
C MET A 168 5.34 -5.02 3.33
N GLY A 169 5.27 -5.68 2.19
CA GLY A 169 5.29 -5.07 0.86
C GLY A 169 6.58 -5.32 0.10
N SER A 170 6.74 -4.70 -1.07
CA SER A 170 7.97 -4.85 -1.83
C SER A 170 9.14 -4.18 -1.10
N PHE A 171 10.30 -4.82 -1.10
CA PHE A 171 11.50 -4.30 -0.46
C PHE A 171 11.89 -2.90 -1.02
N SER A 172 11.62 -2.66 -2.28
CA SER A 172 11.79 -1.35 -2.92
C SER A 172 10.86 -0.28 -2.33
N SER A 173 9.65 -0.65 -1.91
CA SER A 173 8.72 0.29 -1.24
C SER A 173 9.22 0.68 0.14
N ILE A 174 9.75 -0.28 0.90
CA ILE A 174 10.32 -0.02 2.24
C ILE A 174 11.55 0.89 2.12
N LEU A 175 12.44 0.62 1.16
CA LEU A 175 13.63 1.45 0.92
C LEU A 175 13.28 2.89 0.55
N LYS A 176 12.23 3.12 -0.23
CA LYS A 176 11.76 4.47 -0.59
C LYS A 176 11.24 5.28 0.60
N MET A 177 10.79 4.61 1.66
CA MET A 177 10.30 5.25 2.87
C MET A 177 11.42 5.69 3.82
N ILE A 178 12.63 5.13 3.70
CA ILE A 178 13.77 5.46 4.56
C ILE A 178 14.38 6.80 4.13
N PRO A 179 14.50 7.79 5.03
CA PRO A 179 15.11 9.09 4.74
C PRO A 179 16.53 8.94 4.22
N GLY A 180 16.85 9.60 3.11
CA GLY A 180 18.21 9.61 2.54
C GLY A 180 18.56 8.45 1.62
N MET A 181 17.80 7.36 1.59
CA MET A 181 18.06 6.22 0.69
C MET A 181 17.77 6.54 -0.78
N ASN A 182 16.93 7.55 -1.07
CA ASN A 182 16.67 8.02 -2.43
C ASN A 182 17.93 8.54 -3.16
N LYS A 183 19.02 8.84 -2.42
CA LYS A 183 20.32 9.26 -2.98
C LYS A 183 21.16 8.11 -3.53
N PHE A 184 20.85 6.87 -3.16
CA PHE A 184 21.61 5.69 -3.59
C PHE A 184 21.12 5.05 -4.90
N GLY A 185 20.20 5.72 -5.61
CA GLY A 185 19.65 5.23 -6.87
C GLY A 185 18.59 4.15 -6.70
N ASP A 186 17.95 3.77 -7.79
CA ASP A 186 16.98 2.67 -7.82
C ASP A 186 17.70 1.33 -7.54
N ILE A 187 17.78 0.96 -6.27
CA ILE A 187 18.16 -0.40 -5.88
C ILE A 187 16.99 -1.30 -6.29
N LYS A 188 17.00 -1.76 -7.52
CA LYS A 188 16.08 -2.80 -7.99
C LYS A 188 16.44 -4.12 -7.32
N VAL A 189 15.92 -4.34 -6.12
CA VAL A 189 15.87 -5.68 -5.57
C VAL A 189 14.79 -6.42 -6.35
N ASP A 190 15.21 -7.31 -7.23
CA ASP A 190 14.28 -8.09 -8.06
C ASP A 190 13.53 -9.08 -7.16
N ASP A 191 12.22 -8.88 -7.00
CA ASP A 191 11.34 -9.80 -6.26
C ASP A 191 11.48 -11.26 -6.74
N LYS A 192 11.98 -11.46 -7.96
CA LYS A 192 12.30 -12.79 -8.50
C LYS A 192 13.43 -13.49 -7.76
N GLU A 193 14.36 -12.75 -7.17
CA GLU A 193 15.43 -13.37 -6.36
C GLU A 193 14.86 -13.97 -5.07
N PHE A 194 13.91 -13.31 -4.42
CA PHE A 194 13.21 -13.85 -3.26
C PHE A 194 12.46 -15.14 -3.60
N VAL A 195 11.76 -15.17 -4.75
CA VAL A 195 11.06 -16.37 -5.21
C VAL A 195 12.04 -17.52 -5.47
N LYS A 196 13.22 -17.25 -6.00
CA LYS A 196 14.26 -18.27 -6.21
C LYS A 196 14.78 -18.83 -4.88
N ILE A 197 15.08 -17.96 -3.91
CA ILE A 197 15.56 -18.38 -2.59
C ILE A 197 14.48 -19.23 -1.88
N GLU A 198 13.24 -18.78 -1.89
CA GLU A 198 12.11 -19.53 -1.35
C GLU A 198 11.99 -20.90 -2.03
N ALA A 199 12.07 -20.96 -3.36
CA ALA A 199 12.00 -22.21 -4.12
C ALA A 199 13.13 -23.18 -3.77
N ILE A 200 14.35 -22.68 -3.55
CA ILE A 200 15.50 -23.47 -3.12
C ILE A 200 15.22 -24.11 -1.76
N ILE A 201 14.84 -23.30 -0.76
CA ILE A 201 14.60 -23.76 0.61
C ILE A 201 13.42 -24.74 0.65
N CYS A 202 12.31 -24.44 -0.05
CA CYS A 202 11.15 -25.32 -0.15
C CYS A 202 11.46 -26.67 -0.85
N SER A 203 12.53 -26.73 -1.66
CA SER A 203 12.98 -27.95 -2.35
C SER A 203 13.86 -28.85 -1.47
N MET A 204 14.27 -28.37 -0.29
CA MET A 204 15.08 -29.12 0.67
C MET A 204 14.21 -29.96 1.60
N THR A 205 14.77 -31.04 2.12
CA THR A 205 14.15 -31.85 3.19
C THR A 205 14.35 -31.16 4.55
N LYS A 206 13.52 -31.50 5.54
CA LYS A 206 13.62 -30.93 6.90
C LYS A 206 15.03 -31.12 7.51
N LYS A 207 15.65 -32.29 7.33
CA LYS A 207 17.02 -32.53 7.81
C LYS A 207 18.07 -31.67 7.11
N GLU A 208 17.89 -31.36 5.83
CA GLU A 208 18.80 -30.51 5.07
C GLU A 208 18.69 -29.04 5.45
N LYS A 209 17.50 -28.60 5.84
CA LYS A 209 17.25 -27.25 6.34
C LYS A 209 17.89 -27.02 7.71
N GLN A 210 17.82 -28.03 8.59
CA GLN A 210 18.42 -27.99 9.91
C GLN A 210 19.95 -28.18 9.91
N ASN A 211 20.48 -28.91 8.93
CA ASN A 211 21.92 -29.16 8.83
C ASN A 211 22.40 -29.06 7.39
N THR A 212 22.88 -27.89 7.01
CA THR A 212 23.39 -27.59 5.67
C THR A 212 24.65 -28.39 5.30
N LYS A 213 25.39 -28.97 6.27
CA LYS A 213 26.55 -29.84 6.01
C LYS A 213 26.17 -31.11 5.29
N LEU A 214 24.90 -31.50 5.29
CA LEU A 214 24.40 -32.66 4.55
C LEU A 214 24.29 -32.44 3.03
N LEU A 215 24.45 -31.19 2.56
CA LEU A 215 24.29 -30.83 1.14
C LEU A 215 25.47 -31.24 0.27
N ASN A 216 25.52 -32.52 -0.11
CA ASN A 216 26.47 -33.03 -1.08
C ASN A 216 26.04 -32.71 -2.54
N ALA A 217 26.90 -33.05 -3.52
CA ALA A 217 26.68 -32.76 -4.94
C ALA A 217 25.34 -33.32 -5.47
N SER A 218 25.00 -34.56 -5.16
CA SER A 218 23.75 -35.21 -5.58
C SER A 218 22.52 -34.52 -5.02
N ARG A 219 22.55 -34.12 -3.75
CA ARG A 219 21.44 -33.37 -3.09
C ARG A 219 21.27 -31.99 -3.70
N ARG A 220 22.36 -31.25 -4.00
CA ARG A 220 22.31 -29.96 -4.69
C ARG A 220 21.68 -30.08 -6.07
N GLN A 221 22.03 -31.10 -6.85
CA GLN A 221 21.43 -31.34 -8.16
C GLN A 221 19.92 -31.64 -8.07
N ARG A 222 19.49 -32.42 -7.07
CA ARG A 222 18.07 -32.69 -6.83
C ARG A 222 17.31 -31.41 -6.46
N ILE A 223 17.87 -30.57 -5.58
CA ILE A 223 17.28 -29.31 -5.18
C ILE A 223 17.16 -28.38 -6.39
N ALA A 224 18.19 -28.27 -7.21
CA ALA A 224 18.19 -27.43 -8.41
C ALA A 224 17.08 -27.84 -9.40
N LYS A 225 16.90 -29.16 -9.64
CA LYS A 225 15.81 -29.67 -10.50
C LYS A 225 14.42 -29.33 -9.94
N ARG A 226 14.22 -29.43 -8.61
CA ARG A 226 12.93 -29.13 -7.97
C ARG A 226 12.64 -27.63 -7.95
N GLN A 227 13.65 -26.81 -7.73
CA GLN A 227 13.53 -25.36 -7.79
C GLN A 227 12.97 -24.88 -9.13
N TRP A 228 13.47 -25.43 -10.25
CA TRP A 228 12.99 -25.07 -11.59
C TRP A 228 11.48 -25.32 -11.75
N ASN A 229 11.00 -26.46 -11.29
CA ASN A 229 9.58 -26.80 -11.33
C ASN A 229 8.73 -25.91 -10.42
N TYR A 230 9.26 -25.46 -9.28
CA TYR A 230 8.59 -24.54 -8.37
C TYR A 230 8.45 -23.14 -9.00
N CYS A 231 9.52 -22.61 -9.55
CA CYS A 231 9.50 -21.31 -10.23
C CYS A 231 8.58 -21.28 -11.46
N ALA A 232 8.41 -22.42 -12.15
CA ALA A 232 7.50 -22.52 -13.29
C ALA A 232 6.01 -22.45 -12.93
N ARG A 233 5.64 -22.75 -11.68
CA ARG A 233 4.25 -22.67 -11.17
C ARG A 233 3.85 -21.26 -10.72
N TYR A 234 4.81 -20.37 -10.51
CA TYR A 234 4.59 -19.00 -10.06
C TYR A 234 4.88 -17.94 -11.13
N LYS A 235 5.02 -18.38 -12.39
CA LYS A 235 4.94 -17.52 -13.57
C LYS A 235 3.51 -17.52 -14.11
#